data_3cc828155d958c37a77a22b73fcba423
#
_entry.id   3cc828155d958c37a77a22b73fcba423
#
_cell.length_a   1.000
_cell.length_b   1.000
_cell.length_c   1.000
_cell.angle_alpha   90.00
_cell.angle_beta   90.00
_cell.angle_gamma   90.00
#
_symmetry.space_group_name_H-M   'P 1'
#
loop_
_entity.id
_entity.type
_entity.pdbx_description
1 polymer ?
#
loop_
_entity_poly.entity_id
_entity_poly.type
_entity_poly.pdbx_seq_one_letter_code
_entity_poly.pdbx_strand_id
1 'polypeptide(L)'
;GNSFMENRISGMIVVISNREVGVAMSDLNQTVEFIKEIEKLKSVTRFNRTLDGRFENSAEHSWQGAIAAMVLQDYYPEKLNMEKVMFLLLIHDLGEVYAGDTWVFDDEKKLHSHDRELASIEKTMSLLPEATYVNMKNSWLEFEKGQSPEARYARVIDALVPLINHLEVSEVNYNPDHIRSEMVLEKKKFIKSESEELWKLTEELVQESVEKGLYL
;
A
#
# COMPACT_ATOMS: atom_id res chain seq x y z
N GLY A 1 -26.05 37.23 26.45
CA GLY A 1 -25.41 36.03 26.99
C GLY A 1 -25.95 34.80 26.29
N ASN A 2 -25.12 34.19 25.40
CA ASN A 2 -25.48 32.92 24.76
C ASN A 2 -25.18 31.80 25.77
N SER A 3 -26.19 31.09 26.24
CA SER A 3 -26.02 29.88 27.03
C SER A 3 -25.90 28.68 26.04
N PHE A 4 -24.77 28.01 26.06
CA PHE A 4 -24.60 26.71 25.40
C PHE A 4 -25.08 25.61 26.36
N MET A 5 -26.04 24.79 25.94
CA MET A 5 -26.34 23.54 26.60
C MET A 5 -25.64 22.38 25.86
N GLU A 6 -24.73 21.72 26.55
CA GLU A 6 -24.17 20.44 26.11
C GLU A 6 -25.03 19.28 26.65
N ASN A 7 -25.66 18.54 25.75
CA ASN A 7 -26.28 17.26 26.09
C ASN A 7 -25.46 16.12 25.43
N ARG A 8 -24.90 15.25 26.27
CA ARG A 8 -24.24 14.01 25.81
C ARG A 8 -25.25 12.88 25.76
N ILE A 9 -25.52 12.37 24.55
CA ILE A 9 -26.28 11.14 24.36
C ILE A 9 -25.39 10.19 23.52
N SER A 10 -24.94 9.09 24.14
CA SER A 10 -24.31 7.94 23.47
C SER A 10 -23.20 8.28 22.44
N GLY A 11 -22.16 8.99 22.87
CA GLY A 11 -20.97 9.25 22.05
C GLY A 11 -21.15 10.35 20.96
N MET A 12 -22.26 11.05 20.94
CA MET A 12 -22.54 12.18 20.05
C MET A 12 -22.52 13.50 20.82
N ILE A 13 -21.86 14.53 20.26
CA ILE A 13 -21.94 15.91 20.75
C ILE A 13 -22.96 16.65 19.89
N VAL A 14 -24.06 17.12 20.51
CA VAL A 14 -25.06 17.96 19.83
C VAL A 14 -24.65 19.42 20.06
N VAL A 15 -24.22 20.09 19.01
CA VAL A 15 -23.96 21.54 19.03
C VAL A 15 -25.23 22.26 18.57
N ILE A 16 -25.93 22.90 19.50
CA ILE A 16 -27.14 23.71 19.18
C ILE A 16 -26.69 25.15 18.90
N SER A 17 -26.60 25.54 17.66
CA SER A 17 -26.62 26.95 17.25
C SER A 17 -27.97 27.30 16.67
N ASN A 18 -28.43 28.54 16.88
CA ASN A 18 -29.80 28.99 16.60
C ASN A 18 -30.26 28.92 15.12
N ARG A 19 -29.59 28.16 14.25
CA ARG A 19 -29.99 28.00 12.84
C ARG A 19 -29.91 26.61 12.24
N GLU A 20 -29.16 25.65 12.84
CA GLU A 20 -29.19 24.26 12.37
C GLU A 20 -28.75 23.31 13.49
N VAL A 21 -29.50 22.24 13.72
CA VAL A 21 -29.12 21.16 14.63
C VAL A 21 -28.24 20.20 13.81
N GLY A 22 -26.96 20.46 13.78
CA GLY A 22 -25.97 19.52 13.24
C GLY A 22 -25.48 18.59 14.33
N VAL A 23 -25.66 17.29 14.16
CA VAL A 23 -25.05 16.29 15.03
C VAL A 23 -23.64 16.03 14.50
N ALA A 24 -22.63 16.62 15.14
CA ALA A 24 -21.23 16.31 14.82
C ALA A 24 -20.83 14.97 15.44
N MET A 25 -20.21 14.08 14.65
CA MET A 25 -19.63 12.84 15.17
C MET A 25 -18.42 13.16 16.05
N SER A 26 -18.25 12.41 17.15
CA SER A 26 -17.02 12.48 17.95
C SER A 26 -15.83 11.96 17.13
N ASP A 27 -14.63 12.40 17.49
CA ASP A 27 -13.37 11.92 16.88
C ASP A 27 -13.24 10.39 16.96
N LEU A 28 -13.66 9.81 18.06
CA LEU A 28 -13.66 8.36 18.21
C LEU A 28 -14.61 7.67 17.22
N ASN A 29 -15.81 8.22 17.01
CA ASN A 29 -16.76 7.65 16.07
C ASN A 29 -16.27 7.82 14.62
N GLN A 30 -15.66 8.94 14.29
CA GLN A 30 -15.01 9.15 12.99
C GLN A 30 -13.90 8.12 12.75
N THR A 31 -13.06 7.88 13.76
CA THR A 31 -12.01 6.85 13.70
C THR A 31 -12.59 5.45 13.49
N VAL A 32 -13.70 5.12 14.15
CA VAL A 32 -14.39 3.82 13.96
C VAL A 32 -14.92 3.69 12.54
N GLU A 33 -15.49 4.74 11.95
CA GLU A 33 -15.95 4.70 10.55
C GLU A 33 -14.78 4.48 9.58
N PHE A 34 -13.63 5.10 9.82
CA PHE A 34 -12.42 4.82 9.05
C PHE A 34 -11.96 3.34 9.18
N ILE A 35 -11.98 2.78 10.40
CA ILE A 35 -11.62 1.36 10.62
C ILE A 35 -12.55 0.44 9.84
N LYS A 36 -13.85 0.73 9.78
CA LYS A 36 -14.81 -0.01 8.95
C LYS A 36 -14.52 0.14 7.46
N GLU A 37 -14.10 1.34 7.04
CA GLU A 37 -13.82 1.63 5.63
C GLU A 37 -12.62 0.84 5.10
N ILE A 38 -11.54 0.75 5.87
CA ILE A 38 -10.34 0.01 5.45
C ILE A 38 -10.55 -1.52 5.38
N GLU A 39 -11.63 -2.07 5.93
CA GLU A 39 -12.04 -3.47 5.72
C GLU A 39 -12.15 -3.79 4.22
N LYS A 40 -12.51 -2.81 3.39
CA LYS A 40 -12.64 -2.97 1.94
C LYS A 40 -11.33 -3.37 1.26
N LEU A 41 -10.16 -3.04 1.84
CA LEU A 41 -8.86 -3.40 1.28
C LEU A 41 -8.68 -4.91 1.18
N LYS A 42 -9.29 -5.67 2.08
CA LYS A 42 -9.29 -7.14 2.06
C LYS A 42 -10.03 -7.74 0.86
N SER A 43 -10.86 -6.94 0.19
CA SER A 43 -11.59 -7.34 -1.01
C SER A 43 -10.95 -6.86 -2.32
N VAL A 44 -9.84 -6.12 -2.25
CA VAL A 44 -9.07 -5.70 -3.42
C VAL A 44 -8.13 -6.84 -3.81
N THR A 45 -8.39 -7.48 -4.95
CA THR A 45 -7.56 -8.58 -5.45
C THR A 45 -6.40 -8.08 -6.28
N ARG A 46 -5.25 -8.72 -6.10
CA ARG A 46 -4.00 -8.49 -6.84
C ARG A 46 -3.83 -9.55 -7.93
N PHE A 47 -2.75 -9.41 -8.73
CA PHE A 47 -2.48 -10.32 -9.85
C PHE A 47 -1.68 -11.55 -9.43
N ASN A 48 -1.01 -11.53 -8.27
CA ASN A 48 -0.34 -12.71 -7.73
C ASN A 48 -1.34 -13.66 -7.04
N ARG A 49 -1.00 -14.94 -7.03
CA ARG A 49 -1.76 -15.97 -6.29
C ARG A 49 -1.09 -16.25 -4.96
N THR A 50 -1.87 -16.85 -4.07
CA THR A 50 -1.41 -17.46 -2.82
C THR A 50 -1.17 -18.96 -3.00
N LEU A 51 -0.56 -19.62 -2.01
CA LEU A 51 -0.26 -21.05 -2.07
C LEU A 51 -1.50 -21.95 -2.24
N ASP A 52 -2.68 -21.50 -1.79
CA ASP A 52 -3.96 -22.21 -1.98
C ASP A 52 -4.64 -21.91 -3.33
N GLY A 53 -3.98 -21.16 -4.21
CA GLY A 53 -4.39 -20.92 -5.60
C GLY A 53 -5.37 -19.75 -5.79
N ARG A 54 -5.85 -19.10 -4.72
CA ARG A 54 -6.65 -17.87 -4.85
C ARG A 54 -5.76 -16.67 -5.18
N PHE A 55 -6.36 -15.58 -5.62
CA PHE A 55 -5.64 -14.31 -5.73
C PHE A 55 -5.35 -13.74 -4.34
N GLU A 56 -4.14 -13.17 -4.18
CA GLU A 56 -3.75 -12.36 -3.03
C GLU A 56 -4.62 -11.10 -2.97
N ASN A 57 -4.88 -10.58 -1.76
CA ASN A 57 -5.49 -9.26 -1.59
C ASN A 57 -4.46 -8.22 -1.12
N SER A 58 -4.77 -6.92 -1.29
CA SER A 58 -3.83 -5.84 -1.01
C SER A 58 -3.49 -5.72 0.49
N ALA A 59 -4.38 -6.11 1.39
CA ALA A 59 -4.08 -6.13 2.82
C ALA A 59 -3.04 -7.21 3.19
N GLU A 60 -3.13 -8.40 2.59
CA GLU A 60 -2.15 -9.49 2.78
C GLU A 60 -0.78 -9.09 2.24
N HIS A 61 -0.75 -8.47 1.06
CA HIS A 61 0.47 -7.93 0.47
C HIS A 61 1.14 -6.89 1.37
N SER A 62 0.39 -5.92 1.87
CA SER A 62 0.89 -4.88 2.77
C SER A 62 1.44 -5.46 4.07
N TRP A 63 0.76 -6.45 4.67
CA TRP A 63 1.24 -7.16 5.85
C TRP A 63 2.55 -7.89 5.59
N GLN A 64 2.63 -8.67 4.50
CA GLN A 64 3.84 -9.41 4.15
C GLN A 64 5.00 -8.46 3.84
N GLY A 65 4.74 -7.35 3.14
CA GLY A 65 5.72 -6.31 2.86
C GLY A 65 6.32 -5.71 4.14
N ALA A 66 5.49 -5.40 5.12
CA ALA A 66 5.96 -4.86 6.40
C ALA A 66 6.88 -5.84 7.16
N ILE A 67 6.55 -7.14 7.17
CA ILE A 67 7.40 -8.18 7.78
C ILE A 67 8.70 -8.37 6.97
N ALA A 68 8.61 -8.42 5.64
CA ALA A 68 9.79 -8.56 4.77
C ALA A 68 10.77 -7.40 4.98
N ALA A 69 10.28 -6.16 5.13
CA ALA A 69 11.12 -5.01 5.39
C ALA A 69 11.92 -5.15 6.70
N MET A 70 11.31 -5.69 7.74
CA MET A 70 12.01 -5.93 9.03
C MET A 70 13.20 -6.88 8.89
N VAL A 71 13.05 -7.94 8.11
CA VAL A 71 14.09 -8.99 8.00
C VAL A 71 15.12 -8.69 6.91
N LEU A 72 14.82 -7.80 5.96
CA LEU A 72 15.73 -7.41 4.88
C LEU A 72 16.48 -6.10 5.16
N GLN A 73 16.24 -5.41 6.28
CA GLN A 73 16.84 -4.10 6.57
C GLN A 73 18.36 -4.06 6.55
N ASP A 74 19.02 -5.16 6.96
CA ASP A 74 20.48 -5.23 7.03
C ASP A 74 21.15 -5.26 5.64
N TYR A 75 20.38 -5.51 4.58
CA TYR A 75 20.82 -5.50 3.18
C TYR A 75 20.60 -4.14 2.50
N TYR A 76 20.14 -3.14 3.24
CA TYR A 76 19.97 -1.77 2.75
C TYR A 76 21.07 -0.86 3.33
N PRO A 77 21.76 -0.03 2.51
CA PRO A 77 22.97 0.66 2.93
C PRO A 77 22.76 1.82 3.91
N GLU A 78 21.55 2.32 4.04
CA GLU A 78 21.23 3.45 4.92
C GLU A 78 20.55 2.97 6.21
N LYS A 79 20.82 3.67 7.32
CA LYS A 79 20.09 3.44 8.57
C LYS A 79 18.68 4.00 8.47
N LEU A 80 17.69 3.16 8.80
CA LEU A 80 16.28 3.45 8.61
C LEU A 80 15.53 3.56 9.95
N ASN A 81 14.51 4.40 9.98
CA ASN A 81 13.44 4.31 10.97
C ASN A 81 12.47 3.20 10.55
N MET A 82 12.62 2.00 11.11
CA MET A 82 11.83 0.83 10.71
C MET A 82 10.36 0.94 11.10
N GLU A 83 10.01 1.64 12.19
CA GLU A 83 8.62 1.94 12.52
C GLU A 83 7.95 2.70 11.38
N LYS A 84 8.63 3.70 10.84
CA LYS A 84 8.16 4.47 9.70
C LYS A 84 8.05 3.62 8.43
N VAL A 85 9.09 2.82 8.13
CA VAL A 85 9.07 1.92 6.95
C VAL A 85 7.86 0.97 7.00
N MET A 86 7.64 0.31 8.13
CA MET A 86 6.51 -0.59 8.30
C MET A 86 5.17 0.13 8.15
N PHE A 87 5.06 1.33 8.74
CA PHE A 87 3.85 2.13 8.63
C PHE A 87 3.56 2.51 7.17
N LEU A 88 4.57 2.97 6.42
CA LEU A 88 4.43 3.27 4.98
C LEU A 88 3.94 2.06 4.19
N LEU A 89 4.51 0.87 4.42
CA LEU A 89 4.09 -0.37 3.76
C LEU A 89 2.67 -0.80 4.16
N LEU A 90 2.26 -0.59 5.41
CA LEU A 90 0.90 -0.96 5.83
C LEU A 90 -0.19 -0.07 5.22
N ILE A 91 0.15 1.15 4.82
CA ILE A 91 -0.84 2.11 4.30
C ILE A 91 -0.73 2.36 2.78
N HIS A 92 0.36 1.91 2.11
CA HIS A 92 0.62 2.33 0.72
C HIS A 92 -0.50 1.94 -0.25
N ASP A 93 -1.11 0.79 -0.08
CA ASP A 93 -2.20 0.30 -0.94
C ASP A 93 -3.61 0.77 -0.50
N LEU A 94 -3.73 1.61 0.54
CA LEU A 94 -5.05 2.14 0.94
C LEU A 94 -5.73 2.95 -0.19
N GLY A 95 -4.94 3.51 -1.12
CA GLY A 95 -5.47 4.13 -2.33
C GLY A 95 -6.25 3.18 -3.23
N GLU A 96 -6.02 1.88 -3.12
CA GLU A 96 -6.71 0.87 -3.92
C GLU A 96 -8.14 0.54 -3.44
N VAL A 97 -8.54 0.99 -2.25
CA VAL A 97 -9.88 0.73 -1.69
C VAL A 97 -11.00 1.06 -2.68
N TYR A 98 -10.87 2.13 -3.45
CA TYR A 98 -11.82 2.50 -4.51
C TYR A 98 -11.21 2.46 -5.92
N ALA A 99 -9.89 2.57 -6.05
CA ALA A 99 -9.22 2.54 -7.34
C ALA A 99 -8.98 1.11 -7.86
N GLY A 100 -8.85 0.13 -6.95
CA GLY A 100 -8.40 -1.22 -7.28
C GLY A 100 -6.90 -1.30 -7.55
N ASP A 101 -6.35 -2.51 -7.56
CA ASP A 101 -4.95 -2.75 -7.95
C ASP A 101 -4.76 -2.55 -9.45
N THR A 102 -3.63 -1.98 -9.83
CA THR A 102 -3.23 -1.80 -11.24
C THR A 102 -2.05 -2.68 -11.58
N TRP A 103 -2.23 -3.58 -12.56
CA TRP A 103 -1.16 -4.48 -12.99
C TRP A 103 0.07 -3.70 -13.47
N VAL A 104 1.25 -4.10 -12.97
CA VAL A 104 2.52 -3.38 -13.19
C VAL A 104 2.92 -3.28 -14.67
N PHE A 105 2.44 -4.19 -15.52
CA PHE A 105 2.69 -4.19 -16.98
C PHE A 105 1.59 -3.49 -17.79
N ASP A 106 0.55 -2.94 -17.18
CA ASP A 106 -0.48 -2.14 -17.83
C ASP A 106 -0.08 -0.66 -17.78
N ASP A 107 0.79 -0.25 -18.71
CA ASP A 107 1.34 1.10 -18.74
C ASP A 107 0.27 2.17 -18.96
N GLU A 108 -0.80 1.87 -19.69
CA GLU A 108 -1.90 2.82 -19.93
C GLU A 108 -2.67 3.11 -18.64
N LYS A 109 -3.04 2.08 -17.89
CA LYS A 109 -3.71 2.26 -16.60
C LYS A 109 -2.79 2.90 -15.56
N LYS A 110 -1.48 2.59 -15.59
CA LYS A 110 -0.49 3.20 -14.71
C LYS A 110 -0.36 4.71 -14.87
N LEU A 111 -0.55 5.28 -16.06
CA LEU A 111 -0.51 6.74 -16.29
C LEU A 111 -1.48 7.52 -15.39
N HIS A 112 -2.61 6.94 -15.04
CA HIS A 112 -3.65 7.60 -14.25
C HIS A 112 -3.91 6.94 -12.88
N SER A 113 -3.10 5.93 -12.49
CA SER A 113 -3.30 5.22 -11.21
C SER A 113 -3.14 6.16 -10.03
N HIS A 114 -2.10 7.01 -10.04
CA HIS A 114 -1.84 7.95 -8.95
C HIS A 114 -3.04 8.88 -8.67
N ASP A 115 -3.64 9.47 -9.69
CA ASP A 115 -4.79 10.38 -9.51
C ASP A 115 -6.01 9.65 -8.98
N ARG A 116 -6.27 8.42 -9.45
CA ARG A 116 -7.37 7.58 -8.94
C ARG A 116 -7.14 7.16 -7.50
N GLU A 117 -5.92 6.77 -7.17
CA GLU A 117 -5.53 6.37 -5.82
C GLU A 117 -5.56 7.56 -4.86
N LEU A 118 -5.09 8.75 -5.28
CA LEU A 118 -5.20 9.97 -4.48
C LEU A 118 -6.66 10.33 -4.18
N ALA A 119 -7.54 10.26 -5.16
CA ALA A 119 -8.97 10.50 -4.93
C ALA A 119 -9.58 9.46 -3.96
N SER A 120 -9.15 8.19 -4.07
CA SER A 120 -9.53 7.12 -3.15
C SER A 120 -9.02 7.37 -1.72
N ILE A 121 -7.76 7.81 -1.57
CA ILE A 121 -7.15 8.20 -0.28
C ILE A 121 -7.93 9.36 0.35
N GLU A 122 -8.23 10.39 -0.41
CA GLU A 122 -9.01 11.53 0.10
C GLU A 122 -10.39 11.11 0.59
N LYS A 123 -11.07 10.26 -0.16
CA LYS A 123 -12.37 9.72 0.24
C LYS A 123 -12.28 8.85 1.50
N THR A 124 -11.32 7.94 1.57
CA THR A 124 -11.15 6.98 2.67
C THR A 124 -10.68 7.68 3.94
N MET A 125 -9.65 8.52 3.84
CA MET A 125 -9.01 9.16 4.99
C MET A 125 -9.79 10.38 5.51
N SER A 126 -10.66 10.99 4.70
CA SER A 126 -11.52 12.11 5.14
C SER A 126 -12.51 11.73 6.25
N LEU A 127 -12.67 10.43 6.51
CA LEU A 127 -13.45 9.93 7.66
C LEU A 127 -12.72 10.17 8.99
N LEU A 128 -11.40 10.36 8.96
CA LEU A 128 -10.59 10.59 10.16
C LEU A 128 -10.75 12.02 10.70
N PRO A 129 -10.51 12.22 12.01
CA PRO A 129 -10.29 13.55 12.55
C PRO A 129 -9.17 14.27 11.81
N GLU A 130 -9.29 15.58 11.64
CA GLU A 130 -8.43 16.41 10.77
C GLU A 130 -6.93 16.17 10.96
N ALA A 131 -6.44 16.18 12.21
CA ALA A 131 -5.01 15.99 12.49
C ALA A 131 -4.53 14.60 12.06
N THR A 132 -5.33 13.56 12.29
CA THR A 132 -5.01 12.18 11.88
C THR A 132 -5.06 12.03 10.37
N TYR A 133 -6.07 12.62 9.74
CA TYR A 133 -6.19 12.66 8.27
C TYR A 133 -4.93 13.26 7.63
N VAL A 134 -4.50 14.44 8.08
CA VAL A 134 -3.32 15.12 7.53
C VAL A 134 -2.07 14.25 7.67
N ASN A 135 -1.85 13.64 8.84
CA ASN A 135 -0.69 12.78 9.07
C ASN A 135 -0.70 11.51 8.19
N MET A 136 -1.84 10.85 8.11
CA MET A 136 -2.01 9.63 7.30
C MET A 136 -1.82 9.92 5.80
N LYS A 137 -2.45 10.99 5.30
CA LYS A 137 -2.32 11.40 3.90
C LYS A 137 -0.88 11.79 3.55
N ASN A 138 -0.19 12.55 4.42
CA ASN A 138 1.19 12.93 4.21
C ASN A 138 2.11 11.71 4.17
N SER A 139 1.89 10.70 5.01
CA SER A 139 2.65 9.46 4.99
C SER A 139 2.40 8.67 3.70
N TRP A 140 1.16 8.57 3.23
CA TRP A 140 0.86 7.96 1.94
C TRP A 140 1.55 8.69 0.78
N LEU A 141 1.49 10.03 0.76
CA LEU A 141 2.18 10.85 -0.24
C LEU A 141 3.70 10.71 -0.16
N GLU A 142 4.26 10.49 1.03
CA GLU A 142 5.70 10.23 1.20
C GLU A 142 6.12 8.93 0.52
N PHE A 143 5.34 7.85 0.69
CA PHE A 143 5.57 6.61 -0.03
C PHE A 143 5.50 6.81 -1.55
N GLU A 144 4.46 7.49 -2.03
CA GLU A 144 4.27 7.78 -3.45
C GLU A 144 5.43 8.58 -4.06
N LYS A 145 5.92 9.60 -3.37
CA LYS A 145 7.06 10.41 -3.82
C LYS A 145 8.38 9.63 -3.82
N GLY A 146 8.56 8.68 -2.90
CA GLY A 146 9.75 7.85 -2.81
C GLY A 146 11.05 8.63 -2.63
N GLN A 147 11.06 9.71 -1.83
CA GLN A 147 12.22 10.59 -1.68
C GLN A 147 13.00 10.34 -0.38
N SER A 148 12.32 10.09 0.73
CA SER A 148 12.99 9.74 1.99
C SER A 148 13.64 8.36 1.91
N PRO A 149 14.71 8.08 2.69
CA PRO A 149 15.31 6.75 2.75
C PRO A 149 14.30 5.65 3.07
N GLU A 150 13.40 5.93 4.02
CA GLU A 150 12.34 5.00 4.42
C GLU A 150 11.36 4.70 3.28
N ALA A 151 10.94 5.73 2.54
CA ALA A 151 10.04 5.55 1.40
C ALA A 151 10.74 4.83 0.24
N ARG A 152 12.00 5.14 -0.06
CA ARG A 152 12.78 4.43 -1.09
C ARG A 152 12.93 2.95 -0.75
N TYR A 153 13.31 2.64 0.49
CA TYR A 153 13.41 1.25 0.94
C TYR A 153 12.05 0.53 0.93
N ALA A 154 10.99 1.17 1.42
CA ALA A 154 9.65 0.59 1.38
C ALA A 154 9.23 0.24 -0.06
N ARG A 155 9.51 1.09 -1.05
CA ARG A 155 9.25 0.82 -2.47
C ARG A 155 10.10 -0.31 -3.04
N VAL A 156 11.33 -0.49 -2.56
CA VAL A 156 12.15 -1.67 -2.91
C VAL A 156 11.48 -2.95 -2.43
N ILE A 157 11.03 -2.97 -1.18
CA ILE A 157 10.35 -4.14 -0.60
C ILE A 157 9.03 -4.42 -1.32
N ASP A 158 8.23 -3.41 -1.58
CA ASP A 158 6.98 -3.50 -2.35
C ASP A 158 7.20 -4.14 -3.74
N ALA A 159 8.30 -3.80 -4.41
CA ALA A 159 8.64 -4.38 -5.70
C ALA A 159 9.25 -5.79 -5.62
N LEU A 160 9.95 -6.12 -4.54
CA LEU A 160 10.69 -7.38 -4.39
C LEU A 160 9.79 -8.54 -3.92
N VAL A 161 8.89 -8.28 -2.96
CA VAL A 161 8.01 -9.31 -2.39
C VAL A 161 7.14 -10.00 -3.45
N PRO A 162 6.47 -9.29 -4.38
CA PRO A 162 5.69 -9.94 -5.43
C PRO A 162 6.53 -10.84 -6.34
N LEU A 163 7.79 -10.50 -6.59
CA LEU A 163 8.70 -11.34 -7.38
C LEU A 163 9.03 -12.65 -6.66
N ILE A 164 9.32 -12.57 -5.36
CA ILE A 164 9.56 -13.75 -4.52
C ILE A 164 8.32 -14.65 -4.50
N ASN A 165 7.15 -14.05 -4.25
CA ASN A 165 5.90 -14.79 -4.19
C ASN A 165 5.55 -15.45 -5.53
N HIS A 166 5.72 -14.72 -6.64
CA HIS A 166 5.44 -15.27 -7.97
C HIS A 166 6.30 -16.49 -8.29
N LEU A 167 7.60 -16.43 -7.96
CA LEU A 167 8.51 -17.57 -8.12
C LEU A 167 8.07 -18.76 -7.27
N GLU A 168 7.67 -18.54 -6.02
CA GLU A 168 7.29 -19.60 -5.08
C GLU A 168 5.97 -20.29 -5.48
N VAL A 169 4.93 -19.51 -5.76
CA VAL A 169 3.56 -20.05 -5.89
C VAL A 169 3.18 -20.48 -7.31
N SER A 170 3.86 -19.98 -8.35
CA SER A 170 3.47 -20.26 -9.74
C SER A 170 3.86 -21.68 -10.14
N GLU A 171 3.00 -22.31 -10.94
CA GLU A 171 3.30 -23.58 -11.57
C GLU A 171 4.40 -23.43 -12.62
N VAL A 172 5.15 -24.52 -12.84
CA VAL A 172 6.20 -24.56 -13.88
C VAL A 172 5.59 -24.24 -15.25
N ASN A 173 6.26 -23.40 -16.02
CA ASN A 173 5.85 -22.93 -17.34
C ASN A 173 4.56 -22.07 -17.35
N TYR A 174 4.19 -21.46 -16.21
CA TYR A 174 3.06 -20.57 -16.13
C TYR A 174 3.45 -19.13 -16.55
N ASN A 175 3.25 -18.79 -17.81
CA ASN A 175 3.46 -17.43 -18.36
C ASN A 175 2.39 -17.10 -19.42
N PRO A 176 1.12 -16.93 -19.02
CA PRO A 176 0.02 -16.71 -19.98
C PRO A 176 0.13 -15.37 -20.71
N ASP A 177 0.80 -14.39 -20.14
CA ASP A 177 0.94 -13.04 -20.69
C ASP A 177 2.24 -12.84 -21.48
N HIS A 178 3.02 -13.91 -21.67
CA HIS A 178 4.30 -13.89 -22.41
C HIS A 178 5.28 -12.81 -21.88
N ILE A 179 5.33 -12.65 -20.58
CA ILE A 179 6.24 -11.69 -19.93
C ILE A 179 7.69 -12.13 -20.16
N ARG A 180 8.52 -11.16 -20.58
CA ARG A 180 9.96 -11.36 -20.76
C ARG A 180 10.73 -10.87 -19.55
N SER A 181 11.83 -11.55 -19.23
CA SER A 181 12.70 -11.22 -18.11
C SER A 181 13.23 -9.79 -18.16
N GLU A 182 13.55 -9.27 -19.36
CA GLU A 182 14.00 -7.90 -19.52
C GLU A 182 12.94 -6.87 -19.10
N MET A 183 11.66 -7.16 -19.33
CA MET A 183 10.56 -6.28 -18.89
C MET A 183 10.49 -6.21 -17.37
N VAL A 184 10.67 -7.35 -16.71
CA VAL A 184 10.66 -7.43 -15.23
C VAL A 184 11.86 -6.67 -14.64
N LEU A 185 13.06 -6.90 -15.18
CA LEU A 185 14.29 -6.21 -14.75
C LEU A 185 14.19 -4.71 -14.99
N GLU A 186 13.64 -4.27 -16.12
CA GLU A 186 13.45 -2.83 -16.42
C GLU A 186 12.52 -2.16 -15.38
N LYS A 187 11.41 -2.81 -15.01
CA LYS A 187 10.48 -2.29 -13.99
C LYS A 187 11.12 -2.21 -12.60
N LYS A 188 12.12 -3.04 -12.30
CA LYS A 188 12.75 -3.16 -10.99
C LYS A 188 14.15 -2.55 -10.93
N LYS A 189 14.68 -1.99 -12.03
CA LYS A 189 16.07 -1.50 -12.08
C LYS A 189 16.39 -0.38 -11.08
N PHE A 190 15.37 0.35 -10.57
CA PHE A 190 15.58 1.36 -9.52
C PHE A 190 16.17 0.74 -8.23
N ILE A 191 15.94 -0.56 -7.97
CA ILE A 191 16.52 -1.28 -6.83
C ILE A 191 18.05 -1.22 -6.87
N LYS A 192 18.65 -1.21 -8.07
CA LYS A 192 20.10 -1.17 -8.25
C LYS A 192 20.74 0.08 -7.63
N SER A 193 20.06 1.23 -7.72
CA SER A 193 20.54 2.47 -7.13
C SER A 193 20.31 2.55 -5.62
N GLU A 194 19.44 1.69 -5.09
CA GLU A 194 19.09 1.68 -3.66
C GLU A 194 19.94 0.67 -2.87
N SER A 195 20.15 -0.54 -3.39
CA SER A 195 20.96 -1.58 -2.75
C SER A 195 21.51 -2.53 -3.81
N GLU A 196 22.84 -2.64 -3.86
CA GLU A 196 23.51 -3.58 -4.75
C GLU A 196 23.20 -5.04 -4.40
N GLU A 197 23.11 -5.36 -3.10
CA GLU A 197 22.79 -6.71 -2.63
C GLU A 197 21.34 -7.11 -2.99
N LEU A 198 20.37 -6.22 -2.77
CA LEU A 198 18.98 -6.49 -3.15
C LEU A 198 18.77 -6.48 -4.66
N TRP A 199 19.58 -5.74 -5.41
CA TRP A 199 19.58 -5.83 -6.87
C TRP A 199 20.09 -7.18 -7.36
N LYS A 200 21.22 -7.66 -6.79
CA LYS A 200 21.75 -8.99 -7.12
C LYS A 200 20.73 -10.09 -6.82
N LEU A 201 20.05 -10.03 -5.67
CA LEU A 201 18.95 -10.92 -5.36
C LEU A 201 17.83 -10.82 -6.40
N THR A 202 17.48 -9.61 -6.85
CA THR A 202 16.47 -9.42 -7.90
C THR A 202 16.84 -10.12 -9.20
N GLU A 203 18.11 -9.99 -9.64
CA GLU A 203 18.61 -10.67 -10.84
C GLU A 203 18.58 -12.19 -10.68
N GLU A 204 18.98 -12.73 -9.53
CA GLU A 204 18.93 -14.16 -9.22
C GLU A 204 17.48 -14.69 -9.27
N LEU A 205 16.53 -14.01 -8.61
CA LEU A 205 15.12 -14.40 -8.62
C LEU A 205 14.50 -14.37 -10.03
N VAL A 206 14.87 -13.39 -10.84
CA VAL A 206 14.42 -13.33 -12.25
C VAL A 206 14.99 -14.48 -13.05
N GLN A 207 16.29 -14.81 -12.85
CA GLN A 207 16.91 -15.94 -13.52
C GLN A 207 16.26 -17.27 -13.14
N GLU A 208 16.01 -17.51 -11.85
CA GLU A 208 15.28 -18.70 -11.38
C GLU A 208 13.85 -18.76 -11.95
N SER A 209 13.19 -17.60 -12.09
CA SER A 209 11.88 -17.53 -12.72
C SER A 209 11.91 -17.89 -14.20
N VAL A 210 12.96 -17.51 -14.95
CA VAL A 210 13.19 -17.95 -16.34
C VAL A 210 13.38 -19.47 -16.39
N GLU A 211 14.21 -20.03 -15.51
CA GLU A 211 14.46 -21.47 -15.44
C GLU A 211 13.19 -22.26 -15.10
N LYS A 212 12.31 -21.68 -14.29
CA LYS A 212 10.98 -22.27 -13.97
C LYS A 212 9.97 -22.08 -15.11
N GLY A 213 10.30 -21.29 -16.16
CA GLY A 213 9.42 -21.01 -17.29
C GLY A 213 8.33 -19.95 -17.01
N LEU A 214 8.57 -19.08 -16.01
CA LEU A 214 7.64 -17.99 -15.65
C LEU A 214 7.90 -16.72 -16.48
N TYR A 215 9.09 -16.57 -17.05
CA TYR A 215 9.46 -15.50 -17.97
C TYR A 215 10.16 -16.09 -19.20
N LEU A 216 10.10 -15.34 -20.30
CA LEU A 216 10.85 -15.63 -21.53
C LEU A 216 12.22 -14.96 -21.48
#